data_a50a215bc959d47bed2f1342f5f3981f
#
_entry.id   a50a215bc959d47bed2f1342f5f3981f
#
_cell.length_a   1.000
_cell.length_b   1.000
_cell.length_c   1.000
_cell.angle_alpha   90.00
_cell.angle_beta   90.00
_cell.angle_gamma   90.00
#
_symmetry.space_group_name_H-M   'P 1'
#
loop_
_entity.id
_entity.type
_entity.pdbx_description
1 polymer ?
#
loop_
_entity_poly.entity_id
_entity_poly.type
_entity_poly.pdbx_seq_one_letter_code
_entity_poly.pdbx_strand_id
1 'polypeptide(L)'
;MTPDELKARIADDGVEFIYAMFVEMHGKPCAKLVPVTAIDDLLEVGAGFAGFAAGPLSQTPADPDILAIPDPDSYVQLPWQPNVAAMQCDPTVEGAAWPYAPRVILKQMLAQAAQQDLVLKAGVEVEYSLLAREADGSLRPADERDTSALPCYDARGLTTALDHLTTVSRHMDAMGWGNYANDHEDANGQFE
;
A
#
# COMPACT_ATOMS: atom_id res chain seq x y z
N MET A 1 -18.19 5.91 1.86
CA MET A 1 -18.62 5.18 3.09
C MET A 1 -18.73 6.17 4.24
N THR A 2 -19.85 6.19 4.93
CA THR A 2 -20.02 7.03 6.14
C THR A 2 -19.29 6.40 7.33
N PRO A 3 -18.98 7.18 8.39
CA PRO A 3 -18.40 6.63 9.63
C PRO A 3 -19.19 5.47 10.24
N ASP A 4 -20.52 5.54 10.24
CA ASP A 4 -21.37 4.48 10.80
C ASP A 4 -21.35 3.21 9.94
N GLU A 5 -21.35 3.35 8.61
CA GLU A 5 -21.19 2.23 7.68
C GLU A 5 -19.82 1.55 7.85
N LEU A 6 -18.77 2.36 8.03
CA LEU A 6 -17.42 1.83 8.29
C LEU A 6 -17.37 1.04 9.61
N LYS A 7 -17.94 1.59 10.69
CA LYS A 7 -17.95 0.88 11.99
C LYS A 7 -18.73 -0.42 11.93
N ALA A 8 -19.86 -0.43 11.23
CA ALA A 8 -20.63 -1.66 11.00
C ALA A 8 -19.80 -2.67 10.22
N ARG A 9 -19.11 -2.24 9.16
CA ARG A 9 -18.24 -3.10 8.34
C ARG A 9 -17.06 -3.66 9.16
N ILE A 10 -16.40 -2.85 9.98
CA ILE A 10 -15.33 -3.28 10.88
C ILE A 10 -15.80 -4.38 11.83
N ALA A 11 -17.02 -4.22 12.39
CA ALA A 11 -17.60 -5.19 13.31
C ALA A 11 -17.96 -6.50 12.60
N ASP A 12 -18.57 -6.42 11.41
CA ASP A 12 -18.94 -7.59 10.60
C ASP A 12 -17.71 -8.38 10.12
N ASP A 13 -16.62 -7.68 9.78
CA ASP A 13 -15.36 -8.29 9.36
C ASP A 13 -14.54 -8.84 10.54
N GLY A 14 -14.92 -8.55 11.81
CA GLY A 14 -14.20 -8.99 13.00
C GLY A 14 -12.81 -8.35 13.16
N VAL A 15 -12.63 -7.15 12.64
CA VAL A 15 -11.37 -6.40 12.69
C VAL A 15 -11.17 -5.80 14.08
N GLU A 16 -9.97 -5.97 14.64
CA GLU A 16 -9.57 -5.47 15.95
C GLU A 16 -8.61 -4.28 15.86
N PHE A 17 -7.84 -4.21 14.77
CA PHE A 17 -6.82 -3.18 14.56
C PHE A 17 -6.85 -2.62 13.13
N ILE A 18 -6.50 -1.35 13.01
CA ILE A 18 -6.44 -0.65 11.73
C ILE A 18 -5.06 -0.04 11.53
N TYR A 19 -4.43 -0.34 10.40
CA TYR A 19 -3.32 0.45 9.89
C TYR A 19 -3.86 1.78 9.34
N ALA A 20 -3.67 2.87 10.07
CA ALA A 20 -3.81 4.22 9.54
C ALA A 20 -2.51 4.58 8.84
N MET A 21 -2.51 4.60 7.50
CA MET A 21 -1.28 4.65 6.72
C MET A 21 -1.30 5.68 5.60
N PHE A 22 -0.15 6.19 5.27
CA PHE A 22 0.11 7.01 4.07
C PHE A 22 1.49 6.69 3.52
N VAL A 23 1.73 7.04 2.26
CA VAL A 23 3.05 6.96 1.65
C VAL A 23 3.68 8.36 1.63
N GLU A 24 4.90 8.49 2.15
CA GLU A 24 5.63 9.75 2.11
C GLU A 24 6.32 9.96 0.74
N MET A 25 6.89 11.14 0.50
CA MET A 25 7.38 11.58 -0.82
C MET A 25 8.46 10.68 -1.44
N HIS A 26 9.20 9.90 -0.64
CA HIS A 26 10.24 8.98 -1.14
C HIS A 26 9.73 7.55 -1.31
N GLY A 27 8.42 7.31 -1.17
CA GLY A 27 7.80 6.01 -1.37
C GLY A 27 7.77 5.11 -0.12
N LYS A 28 8.22 5.61 1.05
CA LYS A 28 8.15 4.82 2.30
C LYS A 28 6.71 4.80 2.83
N PRO A 29 6.10 3.63 3.05
CA PRO A 29 4.84 3.54 3.76
C PRO A 29 5.04 3.86 5.24
N CYS A 30 4.28 4.83 5.74
CA CYS A 30 4.19 5.20 7.13
C CYS A 30 2.86 4.74 7.69
N ALA A 31 2.85 4.11 8.86
CA ALA A 31 1.62 3.63 9.46
C ALA A 31 1.65 3.70 10.99
N LYS A 32 0.46 3.84 11.59
CA LYS A 32 0.20 3.51 12.99
C LYS A 32 -0.85 2.40 13.06
N LEU A 33 -0.64 1.45 13.95
CA LEU A 33 -1.63 0.43 14.25
C LEU A 33 -2.54 0.94 15.37
N VAL A 34 -3.80 1.18 15.05
CA VAL A 34 -4.80 1.77 15.94
C VAL A 34 -5.81 0.68 16.33
N PRO A 35 -6.08 0.44 17.63
CA PRO A 35 -7.13 -0.47 18.03
C PRO A 35 -8.50 0.09 17.66
N VAL A 36 -9.43 -0.77 17.27
CA VAL A 36 -10.79 -0.37 16.86
C VAL A 36 -11.53 0.37 17.96
N THR A 37 -11.18 0.15 19.22
CA THR A 37 -11.75 0.92 20.36
C THR A 37 -11.46 2.41 20.30
N ALA A 38 -10.48 2.86 19.50
CA ALA A 38 -10.13 4.25 19.25
C ALA A 38 -10.57 4.74 17.86
N ILE A 39 -11.49 4.05 17.21
CA ILE A 39 -11.91 4.37 15.83
C ILE A 39 -12.55 5.76 15.73
N ASP A 40 -13.28 6.18 16.74
CA ASP A 40 -13.93 7.51 16.73
C ASP A 40 -12.88 8.63 16.75
N ASP A 41 -11.89 8.53 17.63
CA ASP A 41 -10.78 9.48 17.68
C ASP A 41 -9.97 9.46 16.37
N LEU A 42 -9.73 8.28 15.80
CA LEU A 42 -9.03 8.16 14.52
C LEU A 42 -9.79 8.86 13.38
N LEU A 43 -11.10 8.72 13.32
CA LEU A 43 -11.93 9.35 12.27
C LEU A 43 -12.09 10.86 12.47
N GLU A 44 -12.14 11.32 13.71
CA GLU A 44 -12.35 12.75 14.03
C GLU A 44 -11.05 13.57 13.98
N VAL A 45 -9.96 13.00 14.53
CA VAL A 45 -8.69 13.73 14.70
C VAL A 45 -7.60 13.25 13.74
N GLY A 46 -7.66 11.98 13.34
CA GLY A 46 -6.61 11.34 12.57
C GLY A 46 -5.50 10.74 13.43
N ALA A 47 -4.54 10.09 12.77
CA ALA A 47 -3.34 9.54 13.42
C ALA A 47 -2.19 10.56 13.34
N GLY A 48 -1.62 10.95 14.49
CA GLY A 48 -0.52 11.90 14.55
C GLY A 48 0.83 11.26 14.23
N PHE A 49 1.64 11.94 13.43
CA PHE A 49 3.02 11.55 13.09
C PHE A 49 3.94 12.75 13.25
N ALA A 50 5.07 12.54 13.93
CA ALA A 50 6.13 13.55 13.94
C ALA A 50 6.71 13.69 12.52
N GLY A 51 6.50 14.83 11.88
CA GLY A 51 6.86 15.06 10.48
C GLY A 51 8.33 14.80 10.19
N PHE A 52 9.22 15.19 11.10
CA PHE A 52 10.68 14.99 10.97
C PHE A 52 11.08 13.50 10.93
N ALA A 53 10.25 12.60 11.47
CA ALA A 53 10.49 11.16 11.47
C ALA A 53 9.79 10.44 10.32
N ALA A 54 8.79 11.07 9.70
CA ALA A 54 8.02 10.47 8.60
C ALA A 54 8.83 10.42 7.30
N GLY A 55 9.66 11.46 7.02
CA GLY A 55 10.49 11.49 5.82
C GLY A 55 11.49 12.65 5.85
N PRO A 56 12.51 12.66 4.98
CA PRO A 56 13.59 13.66 4.99
C PRO A 56 13.18 14.98 4.32
N LEU A 57 12.10 15.61 4.76
CA LEU A 57 11.60 16.89 4.22
C LEU A 57 12.10 18.10 5.01
N SER A 58 13.26 17.97 5.67
CA SER A 58 13.90 19.05 6.44
C SER A 58 13.08 19.59 7.62
N GLN A 59 12.08 18.82 8.09
CA GLN A 59 11.36 19.14 9.30
C GLN A 59 12.21 18.84 10.55
N THR A 60 11.92 19.57 11.63
CA THR A 60 12.58 19.45 12.94
C THR A 60 11.54 19.06 14.00
N PRO A 61 11.97 18.67 15.21
CA PRO A 61 11.03 18.41 16.32
C PRO A 61 10.19 19.62 16.76
N ALA A 62 10.53 20.83 16.28
CA ALA A 62 9.78 22.05 16.56
C ALA A 62 8.66 22.33 15.55
N ASP A 63 8.66 21.59 14.43
CA ASP A 63 7.62 21.74 13.41
C ASP A 63 6.34 21.00 13.82
N PRO A 64 5.15 21.43 13.34
CA PRO A 64 3.89 20.78 13.62
C PRO A 64 3.86 19.31 13.20
N ASP A 65 3.14 18.49 13.95
CA ASP A 65 2.86 17.11 13.58
C ASP A 65 1.99 17.00 12.32
N ILE A 66 2.20 15.93 11.58
CA ILE A 66 1.31 15.50 10.50
C ILE A 66 0.15 14.73 11.14
N LEU A 67 -1.09 15.12 10.82
CA LEU A 67 -2.28 14.35 11.13
C LEU A 67 -2.72 13.60 9.87
N ALA A 68 -2.67 12.28 9.91
CA ALA A 68 -3.10 11.41 8.82
C ALA A 68 -4.59 11.09 8.99
N ILE A 69 -5.44 11.74 8.20
CA ILE A 69 -6.89 11.61 8.24
C ILE A 69 -7.30 10.41 7.38
N PRO A 70 -7.92 9.37 7.94
CA PRO A 70 -8.27 8.18 7.17
C PRO A 70 -9.37 8.47 6.14
N ASP A 71 -9.25 7.81 5.00
CA ASP A 71 -10.27 7.77 3.96
C ASP A 71 -11.11 6.48 4.13
N PRO A 72 -12.35 6.55 4.60
CA PRO A 72 -13.18 5.36 4.81
C PRO A 72 -13.42 4.52 3.55
N ASP A 73 -13.38 5.14 2.36
CA ASP A 73 -13.56 4.42 1.09
C ASP A 73 -12.35 3.55 0.73
N SER A 74 -11.21 3.76 1.40
CA SER A 74 -10.00 2.96 1.24
C SER A 74 -9.88 1.78 2.21
N TYR A 75 -10.89 1.54 3.05
CA TYR A 75 -10.87 0.44 4.01
C TYR A 75 -10.74 -0.91 3.29
N VAL A 76 -9.78 -1.70 3.73
CA VAL A 76 -9.56 -3.07 3.26
C VAL A 76 -9.10 -3.97 4.41
N GLN A 77 -9.79 -5.11 4.59
CA GLN A 77 -9.36 -6.17 5.50
C GLN A 77 -8.19 -6.92 4.89
N LEU A 78 -7.18 -7.25 5.70
CA LEU A 78 -5.99 -7.99 5.21
C LEU A 78 -6.28 -9.49 5.13
N PRO A 79 -6.28 -10.13 3.96
CA PRO A 79 -6.63 -11.54 3.82
C PRO A 79 -5.69 -12.49 4.57
N TRP A 80 -4.44 -12.09 4.77
CA TRP A 80 -3.43 -12.86 5.53
C TRP A 80 -3.44 -12.59 7.03
N GLN A 81 -4.19 -11.57 7.48
CA GLN A 81 -4.34 -11.18 8.89
C GLN A 81 -5.75 -10.62 9.13
N PRO A 82 -6.79 -11.49 9.17
CA PRO A 82 -8.19 -11.02 9.11
C PRO A 82 -8.65 -10.13 10.27
N ASN A 83 -7.96 -10.15 11.42
CA ASN A 83 -8.25 -9.21 12.51
C ASN A 83 -7.60 -7.82 12.33
N VAL A 84 -6.97 -7.57 11.17
CA VAL A 84 -6.36 -6.28 10.83
C VAL A 84 -6.91 -5.77 9.51
N ALA A 85 -7.21 -4.50 9.45
CA ALA A 85 -7.52 -3.78 8.22
C ALA A 85 -6.52 -2.64 7.98
N ALA A 86 -6.51 -2.13 6.77
CA ALA A 86 -5.75 -0.93 6.39
C ALA A 86 -6.70 0.15 5.87
N MET A 87 -6.40 1.39 6.17
CA MET A 87 -6.98 2.58 5.55
C MET A 87 -5.89 3.52 5.10
N GLN A 88 -6.00 4.00 3.86
CA GLN A 88 -5.15 5.08 3.36
C GLN A 88 -5.61 6.40 3.97
N CYS A 89 -4.65 7.21 4.39
CA CYS A 89 -4.92 8.48 5.02
C CYS A 89 -4.45 9.65 4.14
N ASP A 90 -5.15 10.77 4.27
CA ASP A 90 -4.75 12.04 3.68
C ASP A 90 -3.99 12.85 4.75
N PRO A 91 -2.67 13.04 4.62
CA PRO A 91 -1.89 13.84 5.57
C PRO A 91 -2.30 15.31 5.57
N THR A 92 -2.45 15.87 6.76
CA THR A 92 -2.70 17.29 7.00
C THR A 92 -1.70 17.86 7.99
N VAL A 93 -1.41 19.16 7.91
CA VAL A 93 -0.62 19.91 8.87
C VAL A 93 -1.41 21.17 9.22
N GLU A 94 -1.62 21.44 10.50
CA GLU A 94 -2.39 22.57 10.99
C GLU A 94 -3.78 22.71 10.32
N GLY A 95 -4.43 21.58 10.05
CA GLY A 95 -5.74 21.49 9.43
C GLY A 95 -5.78 21.71 7.91
N ALA A 96 -4.64 21.95 7.27
CA ALA A 96 -4.52 22.05 5.82
C ALA A 96 -3.94 20.76 5.21
N ALA A 97 -4.39 20.40 4.00
CA ALA A 97 -3.84 19.28 3.26
C ALA A 97 -2.33 19.44 3.06
N TRP A 98 -1.55 18.42 3.43
CA TRP A 98 -0.09 18.50 3.35
C TRP A 98 0.40 18.40 1.90
N PRO A 99 1.02 19.46 1.34
CA PRO A 99 1.31 19.56 -0.09
C PRO A 99 2.44 18.61 -0.56
N TYR A 100 3.13 17.95 0.38
CA TYR A 100 4.22 17.01 0.09
C TYR A 100 3.78 15.56 0.18
N ALA A 101 2.48 15.28 0.35
CA ALA A 101 1.96 13.92 0.37
C ALA A 101 1.54 13.49 -1.05
N PRO A 102 2.09 12.40 -1.61
CA PRO A 102 1.76 11.93 -2.96
C PRO A 102 0.27 11.73 -3.19
N ARG A 103 -0.45 11.16 -2.21
CA ARG A 103 -1.90 10.97 -2.30
C ARG A 103 -2.67 12.29 -2.38
N VAL A 104 -2.25 13.30 -1.63
CA VAL A 104 -2.86 14.65 -1.66
C VAL A 104 -2.62 15.29 -3.02
N ILE A 105 -1.39 15.20 -3.55
CA ILE A 105 -1.04 15.71 -4.88
C ILE A 105 -1.90 15.02 -5.95
N LEU A 106 -2.00 13.69 -5.90
CA LEU A 106 -2.82 12.93 -6.86
C LEU A 106 -4.29 13.38 -6.81
N LYS A 107 -4.89 13.50 -5.63
CA LYS A 107 -6.28 13.98 -5.48
C LYS A 107 -6.48 15.38 -6.08
N GLN A 108 -5.51 16.28 -5.88
CA GLN A 108 -5.55 17.62 -6.48
C GLN A 108 -5.48 17.57 -8.01
N MET A 109 -4.59 16.74 -8.57
CA MET A 109 -4.47 16.57 -10.02
C MET A 109 -5.70 15.94 -10.64
N LEU A 110 -6.31 14.94 -9.98
CA LEU A 110 -7.56 14.35 -10.41
C LEU A 110 -8.71 15.37 -10.42
N ALA A 111 -8.78 16.22 -9.39
CA ALA A 111 -9.78 17.29 -9.33
C ALA A 111 -9.59 18.33 -10.47
N GLN A 112 -8.35 18.67 -10.83
CA GLN A 112 -8.04 19.55 -11.96
C GLN A 112 -8.40 18.89 -13.31
N ALA A 113 -8.11 17.61 -13.48
CA ALA A 113 -8.46 16.87 -14.67
C ALA A 113 -9.99 16.82 -14.87
N ALA A 114 -10.74 16.57 -13.79
CA ALA A 114 -12.20 16.52 -13.82
C ALA A 114 -12.82 17.86 -14.24
N GLN A 115 -12.19 19.01 -13.93
CA GLN A 115 -12.65 20.33 -14.40
C GLN A 115 -12.52 20.49 -15.94
N GLN A 116 -11.79 19.60 -16.59
CA GLN A 116 -11.59 19.57 -18.05
C GLN A 116 -12.28 18.36 -18.69
N ASP A 117 -13.20 17.71 -17.99
CA ASP A 117 -13.88 16.47 -18.41
C ASP A 117 -12.92 15.32 -18.74
N LEU A 118 -11.74 15.32 -18.09
CA LEU A 118 -10.73 14.26 -18.25
C LEU A 118 -10.82 13.27 -17.09
N VAL A 119 -10.71 11.98 -17.42
CA VAL A 119 -10.66 10.88 -16.44
C VAL A 119 -9.33 10.14 -16.59
N LEU A 120 -8.54 10.10 -15.53
CA LEU A 120 -7.33 9.29 -15.49
C LEU A 120 -7.70 7.81 -15.43
N LYS A 121 -7.07 7.01 -16.28
CA LYS A 121 -7.03 5.54 -16.17
C LYS A 121 -5.57 5.13 -16.11
N ALA A 122 -5.23 4.27 -15.17
CA ALA A 122 -3.88 3.76 -15.00
C ALA A 122 -3.94 2.26 -14.73
N GLY A 123 -2.99 1.50 -15.29
CA GLY A 123 -2.60 0.17 -14.83
C GLY A 123 -1.42 0.32 -13.86
N VAL A 124 -1.35 -0.55 -12.89
CA VAL A 124 -0.20 -0.61 -11.96
C VAL A 124 0.45 -1.97 -12.16
N GLU A 125 1.71 -1.95 -12.55
CA GLU A 125 2.55 -3.10 -12.79
C GLU A 125 3.60 -3.11 -11.68
N VAL A 126 3.47 -4.07 -10.74
CA VAL A 126 4.36 -4.16 -9.58
C VAL A 126 5.38 -5.24 -9.84
N GLU A 127 6.57 -4.81 -10.24
CA GLU A 127 7.71 -5.72 -10.45
C GLU A 127 8.50 -5.93 -9.16
N TYR A 128 8.90 -7.16 -8.90
CA TYR A 128 9.69 -7.53 -7.74
C TYR A 128 10.54 -8.77 -8.00
N SER A 129 11.61 -8.95 -7.24
CA SER A 129 12.50 -10.12 -7.33
C SER A 129 12.38 -11.00 -6.10
N LEU A 130 12.17 -12.29 -6.31
CA LEU A 130 12.26 -13.34 -5.29
C LEU A 130 13.70 -13.84 -5.23
N LEU A 131 14.40 -13.51 -4.15
CA LEU A 131 15.81 -13.77 -4.00
C LEU A 131 16.11 -14.60 -2.75
N ALA A 132 17.05 -15.53 -2.85
CA ALA A 132 17.69 -16.19 -1.73
C ALA A 132 19.03 -15.53 -1.43
N ARG A 133 19.40 -15.50 -0.14
CA ARG A 133 20.70 -15.01 0.32
C ARG A 133 21.63 -16.18 0.61
N GLU A 134 22.79 -16.14 0.02
CA GLU A 134 23.87 -17.11 0.24
C GLU A 134 24.63 -16.84 1.57
N ALA A 135 25.45 -17.80 1.98
CA ALA A 135 26.21 -17.69 3.23
C ALA A 135 27.25 -16.55 3.20
N ASP A 136 27.74 -16.17 2.03
CA ASP A 136 28.68 -15.06 1.82
C ASP A 136 27.97 -13.69 1.70
N GLY A 137 26.62 -13.68 1.77
CA GLY A 137 25.80 -12.48 1.66
C GLY A 137 25.39 -12.12 0.23
N SER A 138 25.86 -12.82 -0.79
CA SER A 138 25.42 -12.63 -2.18
C SER A 138 23.96 -13.04 -2.36
N LEU A 139 23.33 -12.54 -3.43
CA LEU A 139 21.94 -12.82 -3.76
C LEU A 139 21.88 -13.65 -5.05
N ARG A 140 20.95 -14.58 -5.09
CA ARG A 140 20.58 -15.34 -6.28
C ARG A 140 19.05 -15.44 -6.40
N PRO A 141 18.51 -15.85 -7.57
CA PRO A 141 17.10 -16.22 -7.68
C PRO A 141 16.68 -17.23 -6.60
N ALA A 142 15.49 -17.07 -6.04
CA ALA A 142 15.01 -17.95 -4.96
C ALA A 142 14.94 -19.41 -5.40
N ASP A 143 14.56 -19.67 -6.65
CA ASP A 143 14.63 -21.01 -7.26
C ASP A 143 15.86 -21.11 -8.17
N GLU A 144 16.75 -22.06 -7.87
CA GLU A 144 18.00 -22.30 -8.62
C GLU A 144 17.77 -22.79 -10.06
N ARG A 145 16.57 -23.28 -10.37
CA ARG A 145 16.18 -23.74 -11.70
C ARG A 145 15.82 -22.60 -12.64
N ASP A 146 15.61 -21.40 -12.10
CA ASP A 146 15.34 -20.20 -12.88
C ASP A 146 16.64 -19.64 -13.47
N THR A 147 17.03 -20.19 -14.62
CA THR A 147 18.32 -19.96 -15.28
C THR A 147 18.16 -19.65 -16.78
N SER A 148 16.99 -19.20 -17.21
CA SER A 148 16.76 -18.87 -18.62
C SER A 148 17.68 -17.74 -19.08
N ALA A 149 18.20 -17.84 -20.29
CA ALA A 149 18.93 -16.75 -20.92
C ALA A 149 17.99 -15.63 -21.47
N LEU A 150 16.71 -15.96 -21.63
CA LEU A 150 15.62 -15.05 -22.00
C LEU A 150 14.45 -15.36 -21.10
N PRO A 151 14.42 -14.81 -19.87
CA PRO A 151 13.46 -15.22 -18.85
C PRO A 151 12.07 -14.61 -19.03
N CYS A 152 11.97 -13.45 -19.67
CA CYS A 152 10.70 -12.76 -19.85
C CYS A 152 9.65 -13.68 -20.52
N TYR A 153 8.49 -13.82 -19.88
CA TYR A 153 7.39 -14.71 -20.28
C TYR A 153 7.72 -16.22 -20.31
N ASP A 154 8.87 -16.64 -19.72
CA ASP A 154 9.20 -18.07 -19.67
C ASP A 154 8.28 -18.79 -18.68
N ALA A 155 7.38 -19.62 -19.21
CA ALA A 155 6.43 -20.40 -18.41
C ALA A 155 7.11 -21.35 -17.40
N ARG A 156 8.35 -21.78 -17.66
CA ARG A 156 9.12 -22.61 -16.71
C ARG A 156 9.56 -21.78 -15.51
N GLY A 157 10.09 -20.57 -15.76
CA GLY A 157 10.44 -19.62 -14.71
C GLY A 157 9.21 -19.24 -13.90
N LEU A 158 8.12 -18.88 -14.57
CA LEU A 158 6.83 -18.57 -13.91
C LEU A 158 6.35 -19.73 -13.00
N THR A 159 6.52 -20.98 -13.44
CA THR A 159 6.13 -22.16 -12.67
C THR A 159 6.94 -22.32 -11.37
N THR A 160 8.17 -21.82 -11.30
CA THR A 160 9.01 -21.89 -10.09
C THR A 160 8.43 -21.11 -8.91
N ALA A 161 7.65 -20.06 -9.17
CA ALA A 161 7.05 -19.17 -8.18
C ALA A 161 5.50 -19.32 -8.08
N LEU A 162 4.93 -20.39 -8.67
CA LEU A 162 3.47 -20.52 -8.86
C LEU A 162 2.67 -20.39 -7.55
N ASP A 163 3.11 -20.99 -6.45
CA ASP A 163 2.42 -20.91 -5.16
C ASP A 163 2.40 -19.49 -4.60
N HIS A 164 3.50 -18.77 -4.75
CA HIS A 164 3.62 -17.36 -4.34
C HIS A 164 2.68 -16.49 -5.18
N LEU A 165 2.80 -16.55 -6.50
CA LEU A 165 2.01 -15.73 -7.44
C LEU A 165 0.51 -15.94 -7.28
N THR A 166 0.07 -17.21 -7.21
CA THR A 166 -1.35 -17.52 -7.00
C THR A 166 -1.86 -17.08 -5.62
N THR A 167 -1.00 -17.05 -4.60
CA THR A 167 -1.35 -16.55 -3.28
C THR A 167 -1.52 -15.02 -3.31
N VAL A 168 -0.60 -14.30 -3.96
CA VAL A 168 -0.70 -12.84 -4.17
C VAL A 168 -1.98 -12.51 -4.91
N SER A 169 -2.26 -13.18 -6.04
CA SER A 169 -3.49 -12.96 -6.82
C SER A 169 -4.76 -13.15 -6.00
N ARG A 170 -4.87 -14.26 -5.23
CA ARG A 170 -6.02 -14.49 -4.35
C ARG A 170 -6.20 -13.40 -3.29
N HIS A 171 -5.10 -12.89 -2.74
CA HIS A 171 -5.15 -11.79 -1.78
C HIS A 171 -5.61 -10.50 -2.45
N MET A 172 -5.10 -10.18 -3.64
CA MET A 172 -5.52 -9.00 -4.40
C MET A 172 -7.02 -9.06 -4.73
N ASP A 173 -7.50 -10.22 -5.19
CA ASP A 173 -8.93 -10.45 -5.47
C ASP A 173 -9.78 -10.28 -4.20
N ALA A 174 -9.35 -10.82 -3.07
CA ALA A 174 -10.05 -10.68 -1.80
C ALA A 174 -10.10 -9.22 -1.31
N MET A 175 -9.09 -8.43 -1.63
CA MET A 175 -9.06 -6.98 -1.35
C MET A 175 -9.83 -6.14 -2.39
N GLY A 176 -10.37 -6.76 -3.44
CA GLY A 176 -11.10 -6.06 -4.50
C GLY A 176 -10.21 -5.26 -5.46
N TRP A 177 -8.91 -5.54 -5.49
CA TRP A 177 -7.98 -4.78 -6.34
C TRP A 177 -7.93 -5.28 -7.78
N GLY A 178 -8.43 -6.49 -8.05
CA GLY A 178 -8.50 -7.06 -9.38
C GLY A 178 -7.10 -7.29 -9.99
N ASN A 179 -6.65 -8.54 -9.94
CA ASN A 179 -5.43 -8.94 -10.63
C ASN A 179 -5.80 -9.47 -12.01
N TYR A 180 -5.10 -9.03 -13.06
CA TYR A 180 -5.33 -9.51 -14.43
C TYR A 180 -4.40 -10.66 -14.81
N ALA A 181 -3.11 -10.50 -14.57
CA ALA A 181 -2.08 -11.47 -14.92
C ALA A 181 -0.91 -11.38 -13.95
N ASN A 182 -0.11 -12.42 -13.92
CA ASN A 182 1.26 -12.41 -13.38
C ASN A 182 2.15 -13.03 -14.43
N ASP A 183 3.36 -12.53 -14.57
CA ASP A 183 4.34 -13.08 -15.48
C ASP A 183 5.75 -13.08 -14.92
N HIS A 184 6.66 -13.71 -15.66
CA HIS A 184 8.08 -13.71 -15.39
C HIS A 184 8.71 -12.55 -16.17
N GLU A 185 9.50 -11.76 -15.50
CA GLU A 185 10.13 -10.57 -16.02
C GLU A 185 11.54 -10.82 -16.60
N ASP A 186 12.21 -9.74 -17.01
CA ASP A 186 13.46 -9.77 -17.78
C ASP A 186 14.68 -10.34 -17.01
N ALA A 187 14.60 -10.47 -15.68
CA ALA A 187 15.67 -11.06 -14.88
C ALA A 187 15.23 -12.34 -14.18
N ASN A 188 16.12 -13.32 -14.06
CA ASN A 188 15.85 -14.54 -13.30
C ASN A 188 15.46 -14.20 -11.86
N GLY A 189 14.35 -14.77 -11.40
CA GLY A 189 13.74 -14.46 -10.10
C GLY A 189 12.88 -13.19 -10.07
N GLN A 190 12.70 -12.49 -11.17
CA GLN A 190 11.86 -11.29 -11.27
C GLN A 190 10.47 -11.66 -11.79
N PHE A 191 9.45 -11.09 -11.15
CA PHE A 191 8.04 -11.34 -11.46
C PHE A 191 7.25 -10.04 -11.39
N GLU A 192 6.15 -10.05 -12.11
CA GLU A 192 5.13 -9.02 -12.09
C GLU A 192 3.78 -9.56 -11.61
#